data_fb665f9c1abb30f241100474a1cbf188
#
_entry.id   fb665f9c1abb30f241100474a1cbf188
#
_cell.length_a   1.000
_cell.length_b   1.000
_cell.length_c   1.000
_cell.angle_alpha   90.00
_cell.angle_beta   90.00
_cell.angle_gamma   90.00
#
_symmetry.space_group_name_H-M   'P 1'
#
loop_
_entity.id
_entity.type
_entity.pdbx_description
1 polymer ?
#
loop_
_entity_poly.entity_id
_entity_poly.type
_entity_poly.pdbx_seq_one_letter_code
_entity_poly.pdbx_strand_id
1 'polypeptide(L)'
;SYLEVLDQKSQRLKTLTEDLVEASKASSGNLKLEITDIDLVELVQQTNGEFEERFEQRHLKIISDFPDGMIIIRADGRRLWRVLENLYTNAFKYAQEGSRVYVDVASVDGKAIFTMKNISEKPLNISPDELTERFVRGDVARTTEGSGLGLSIARSLTQLQKGEFVITIDGDLFKAQVIFPQVRQETRAEMRLERAAEEKQAEEQSGEKMSGEMPVGENLLESVPYNWDVMVENDKNLTAKEEILIQNGKREHKPET
;
A
#
# COMPACT_ATOMS: atom_id res chain seq x y z
N SER A 1 30.58 -7.64 -1.71
CA SER A 1 31.58 -7.15 -2.69
C SER A 1 31.44 -5.64 -2.90
N TYR A 2 32.47 -4.98 -3.47
CA TYR A 2 32.41 -3.53 -3.74
C TYR A 2 31.28 -3.18 -4.74
N LEU A 3 31.00 -4.07 -5.69
CA LEU A 3 29.90 -3.95 -6.65
C LEU A 3 28.53 -3.99 -5.98
N GLU A 4 28.32 -4.84 -5.00
CA GLU A 4 27.07 -4.90 -4.23
C GLU A 4 26.82 -3.60 -3.45
N VAL A 5 27.87 -3.03 -2.86
CA VAL A 5 27.77 -1.75 -2.16
C VAL A 5 27.42 -0.62 -3.13
N LEU A 6 28.01 -0.61 -4.32
CA LEU A 6 27.70 0.38 -5.37
C LEU A 6 26.24 0.23 -5.84
N ASP A 7 25.79 -1.00 -6.07
CA ASP A 7 24.41 -1.27 -6.49
C ASP A 7 23.42 -0.80 -5.42
N GLN A 8 23.61 -1.17 -4.16
CA GLN A 8 22.80 -0.70 -3.04
C GLN A 8 22.75 0.83 -2.95
N LYS A 9 23.89 1.52 -3.12
CA LYS A 9 23.93 2.99 -3.10
C LYS A 9 23.22 3.61 -4.30
N SER A 10 23.34 2.99 -5.48
CA SER A 10 22.66 3.42 -6.70
C SER A 10 21.12 3.26 -6.57
N GLN A 11 20.65 2.11 -6.11
CA GLN A 11 19.23 1.89 -5.85
C GLN A 11 18.67 2.89 -4.82
N ARG A 12 19.43 3.13 -3.76
CA ARG A 12 19.05 4.13 -2.76
C ARG A 12 18.94 5.53 -3.35
N LEU A 13 19.91 5.95 -4.19
CA LEU A 13 19.87 7.26 -4.84
C LEU A 13 18.65 7.38 -5.77
N LYS A 14 18.33 6.33 -6.52
CA LYS A 14 17.14 6.24 -7.35
C LYS A 14 15.88 6.47 -6.51
N THR A 15 15.69 5.72 -5.43
CA THR A 15 14.53 5.87 -4.52
C THR A 15 14.44 7.28 -3.95
N LEU A 16 15.57 7.87 -3.54
CA LEU A 16 15.60 9.23 -3.01
C LEU A 16 15.18 10.29 -4.05
N THR A 17 15.60 10.13 -5.31
CA THR A 17 15.20 11.04 -6.39
C THR A 17 13.73 10.87 -6.75
N GLU A 18 13.20 9.66 -6.77
CA GLU A 18 11.78 9.37 -6.97
C GLU A 18 10.93 9.99 -5.85
N ASP A 19 11.30 9.78 -4.58
CA ASP A 19 10.67 10.37 -3.40
C ASP A 19 10.66 11.91 -3.47
N LEU A 20 11.77 12.52 -3.85
CA LEU A 20 11.88 13.97 -3.96
C LEU A 20 10.98 14.54 -5.06
N VAL A 21 10.95 13.88 -6.23
CA VAL A 21 10.09 14.26 -7.35
C VAL A 21 8.63 14.11 -6.97
N GLU A 22 8.26 13.01 -6.30
CA GLU A 22 6.89 12.77 -5.83
C GLU A 22 6.47 13.83 -4.79
N ALA A 23 7.30 14.08 -3.78
CA ALA A 23 7.05 15.12 -2.78
C ALA A 23 6.90 16.52 -3.42
N SER A 24 7.71 16.83 -4.43
CA SER A 24 7.62 18.10 -5.17
C SER A 24 6.32 18.21 -5.96
N LYS A 25 5.95 17.17 -6.71
CA LYS A 25 4.69 17.13 -7.48
C LYS A 25 3.46 17.17 -6.58
N ALA A 26 3.46 16.44 -5.48
CA ALA A 26 2.38 16.44 -4.50
C ALA A 26 2.17 17.83 -3.88
N SER A 27 3.25 18.52 -3.51
CA SER A 27 3.17 19.86 -2.91
C SER A 27 2.79 20.95 -3.88
N SER A 28 3.16 20.82 -5.16
CA SER A 28 2.77 21.80 -6.20
C SER A 28 1.36 21.59 -6.74
N GLY A 29 0.64 20.54 -6.31
CA GLY A 29 -0.69 20.19 -6.82
C GLY A 29 -0.70 19.67 -8.26
N ASN A 30 0.47 19.46 -8.86
CA ASN A 30 0.61 19.04 -10.27
C ASN A 30 0.54 17.51 -10.47
N LEU A 31 0.17 16.76 -9.43
CA LEU A 31 0.00 15.32 -9.52
C LEU A 31 -1.43 15.01 -9.98
N LYS A 32 -1.57 14.36 -11.13
CA LYS A 32 -2.88 13.85 -11.58
C LYS A 32 -3.30 12.70 -10.68
N LEU A 33 -4.50 12.79 -10.12
CA LEU A 33 -5.11 11.78 -9.27
C LEU A 33 -6.16 10.97 -10.04
N GLU A 34 -6.19 9.67 -9.79
CA GLU A 34 -7.22 8.75 -10.28
C GLU A 34 -8.12 8.37 -9.10
N ILE A 35 -9.09 9.24 -8.79
CA ILE A 35 -9.98 9.08 -7.64
C ILE A 35 -11.07 8.06 -7.96
N THR A 36 -11.09 6.98 -7.19
CA THR A 36 -12.10 5.89 -7.24
C THR A 36 -12.63 5.60 -5.84
N ASP A 37 -13.65 4.76 -5.75
CA ASP A 37 -14.14 4.22 -4.50
C ASP A 37 -13.19 3.09 -4.03
N ILE A 38 -12.68 3.21 -2.82
CA ILE A 38 -11.69 2.28 -2.23
C ILE A 38 -12.25 1.74 -0.92
N ASP A 39 -12.21 0.43 -0.73
CA ASP A 39 -12.38 -0.18 0.59
C ASP A 39 -11.10 -0.02 1.40
N LEU A 40 -11.14 0.88 2.39
CA LEU A 40 -9.99 1.15 3.24
C LEU A 40 -9.60 -0.06 4.10
N VAL A 41 -10.57 -0.88 4.52
CA VAL A 41 -10.30 -2.09 5.33
C VAL A 41 -9.52 -3.11 4.49
N GLU A 42 -9.98 -3.38 3.27
CA GLU A 42 -9.31 -4.32 2.36
C GLU A 42 -7.89 -3.86 2.02
N LEU A 43 -7.71 -2.58 1.68
CA LEU A 43 -6.39 -2.02 1.37
C LEU A 43 -5.42 -2.14 2.55
N VAL A 44 -5.88 -1.90 3.79
CA VAL A 44 -5.03 -2.02 4.98
C VAL A 44 -4.73 -3.48 5.31
N GLN A 45 -5.69 -4.40 5.13
CA GLN A 45 -5.48 -5.84 5.30
C GLN A 45 -4.42 -6.36 4.32
N GLN A 46 -4.51 -5.96 3.05
CA GLN A 46 -3.51 -6.30 2.04
C GLN A 46 -2.13 -5.77 2.44
N THR A 47 -2.04 -4.50 2.85
CA THR A 47 -0.77 -3.89 3.29
C THR A 47 -0.20 -4.61 4.51
N ASN A 48 -1.02 -5.06 5.47
CA ASN A 48 -0.58 -5.89 6.59
C ASN A 48 0.12 -7.16 6.10
N GLY A 49 -0.49 -7.90 5.16
CA GLY A 49 0.09 -9.12 4.60
C GLY A 49 1.44 -8.87 3.91
N GLU A 50 1.56 -7.78 3.14
CA GLU A 50 2.81 -7.43 2.45
C GLU A 50 3.97 -7.09 3.42
N PHE A 51 3.66 -6.57 4.61
CA PHE A 51 4.67 -6.20 5.60
C PHE A 51 4.93 -7.25 6.68
N GLU A 52 4.14 -8.32 6.77
CA GLU A 52 4.21 -9.32 7.83
C GLU A 52 5.61 -9.93 7.95
N GLU A 53 6.16 -10.48 6.87
CA GLU A 53 7.50 -11.09 6.84
C GLU A 53 8.60 -10.09 7.25
N ARG A 54 8.50 -8.83 6.80
CA ARG A 54 9.48 -7.80 7.16
C ARG A 54 9.43 -7.46 8.65
N PHE A 55 8.24 -7.42 9.23
CA PHE A 55 8.05 -7.14 10.65
C PHE A 55 8.55 -8.29 11.52
N GLU A 56 8.36 -9.54 11.07
CA GLU A 56 8.91 -10.73 11.73
C GLU A 56 10.43 -10.69 11.86
N GLN A 57 11.15 -10.15 10.87
CA GLN A 57 12.61 -9.98 10.90
C GLN A 57 13.10 -9.13 12.09
N ARG A 58 12.26 -8.25 12.61
CA ARG A 58 12.51 -7.44 13.82
C ARG A 58 11.66 -7.87 15.02
N HIS A 59 11.07 -9.06 14.96
CA HIS A 59 10.17 -9.58 16.00
C HIS A 59 9.00 -8.62 16.33
N LEU A 60 8.62 -7.77 15.38
CA LEU A 60 7.46 -6.90 15.50
C LEU A 60 6.18 -7.68 15.20
N LYS A 61 5.16 -7.48 16.02
CA LYS A 61 3.86 -8.15 15.82
C LYS A 61 2.79 -7.12 15.46
N ILE A 62 2.13 -7.32 14.30
CA ILE A 62 0.97 -6.53 13.91
C ILE A 62 -0.23 -7.00 14.73
N ILE A 63 -0.92 -6.06 15.39
CA ILE A 63 -2.19 -6.28 16.08
C ILE A 63 -3.22 -5.40 15.37
N SER A 64 -4.17 -6.03 14.70
CA SER A 64 -5.17 -5.33 13.90
C SER A 64 -6.53 -5.33 14.58
N ASP A 65 -7.24 -4.21 14.46
CA ASP A 65 -8.64 -4.06 14.84
C ASP A 65 -9.42 -3.44 13.67
N PHE A 66 -10.28 -4.25 13.05
CA PHE A 66 -11.04 -3.86 11.87
C PHE A 66 -12.53 -4.15 12.08
N PRO A 67 -13.42 -3.29 11.56
CA PRO A 67 -14.85 -3.57 11.58
C PRO A 67 -15.19 -4.76 10.66
N ASP A 68 -16.32 -5.43 10.95
CA ASP A 68 -16.82 -6.55 10.13
C ASP A 68 -17.31 -6.13 8.73
N GLY A 69 -17.47 -4.82 8.50
CA GLY A 69 -17.94 -4.24 7.25
C GLY A 69 -16.84 -3.49 6.49
N MET A 70 -17.20 -3.05 5.29
CA MET A 70 -16.35 -2.21 4.45
C MET A 70 -16.48 -0.75 4.85
N ILE A 71 -15.40 -0.01 4.69
CA ILE A 71 -15.36 1.43 4.85
C ILE A 71 -14.92 2.03 3.52
N ILE A 72 -15.89 2.52 2.74
CA ILE A 72 -15.63 3.06 1.41
C ILE A 72 -15.28 4.54 1.51
N ILE A 73 -14.16 4.89 0.89
CA ILE A 73 -13.67 6.27 0.75
C ILE A 73 -13.39 6.58 -0.72
N ARG A 74 -13.35 7.87 -1.09
CA ARG A 74 -12.92 8.31 -2.41
C ARG A 74 -11.45 8.75 -2.38
N ALA A 75 -10.59 7.96 -3.00
CA ALA A 75 -9.16 8.21 -3.02
C ALA A 75 -8.51 7.64 -4.30
N ASP A 76 -7.26 8.00 -4.55
CA ASP A 76 -6.39 7.32 -5.49
C ASP A 76 -5.71 6.15 -4.78
N GLY A 77 -6.10 4.93 -5.13
CA GLY A 77 -5.64 3.71 -4.45
C GLY A 77 -4.12 3.57 -4.44
N ARG A 78 -3.45 3.89 -5.56
CA ARG A 78 -1.99 3.84 -5.66
C ARG A 78 -1.32 4.85 -4.73
N ARG A 79 -1.87 6.07 -4.64
CA ARG A 79 -1.33 7.12 -3.76
C ARG A 79 -1.62 6.83 -2.29
N LEU A 80 -2.79 6.27 -2.01
CA LEU A 80 -3.14 5.86 -0.65
C LEU A 80 -2.27 4.67 -0.19
N TRP A 81 -2.05 3.68 -1.05
CA TRP A 81 -1.11 2.60 -0.76
C TRP A 81 0.29 3.16 -0.43
N ARG A 82 0.78 4.14 -1.20
CA ARG A 82 2.07 4.81 -0.93
C ARG A 82 2.09 5.52 0.43
N VAL A 83 0.97 6.10 0.87
CA VAL A 83 0.83 6.67 2.23
C VAL A 83 1.02 5.57 3.29
N LEU A 84 0.31 4.45 3.14
CA LEU A 84 0.42 3.31 4.06
C LEU A 84 1.84 2.75 4.06
N GLU A 85 2.43 2.47 2.89
CA GLU A 85 3.80 1.98 2.75
C GLU A 85 4.82 2.86 3.52
N ASN A 86 4.69 4.18 3.46
CA ASN A 86 5.54 5.08 4.22
C ASN A 86 5.36 4.92 5.73
N LEU A 87 4.13 4.74 6.21
CA LEU A 87 3.85 4.53 7.63
C LEU A 87 4.36 3.17 8.13
N TYR A 88 4.12 2.08 7.36
CA TYR A 88 4.63 0.75 7.71
C TYR A 88 6.16 0.70 7.68
N THR A 89 6.78 1.31 6.67
CA THR A 89 8.25 1.43 6.60
C THR A 89 8.80 2.24 7.77
N ASN A 90 8.09 3.28 8.21
CA ASN A 90 8.45 4.06 9.40
C ASN A 90 8.38 3.20 10.68
N ALA A 91 7.28 2.48 10.87
CA ALA A 91 7.13 1.56 12.00
C ALA A 91 8.21 0.46 11.98
N PHE A 92 8.48 -0.17 10.83
CA PHE A 92 9.55 -1.15 10.69
C PHE A 92 10.92 -0.60 11.12
N LYS A 93 11.23 0.64 10.76
CA LYS A 93 12.54 1.24 11.05
C LYS A 93 12.71 1.70 12.50
N TYR A 94 11.65 2.21 13.10
CA TYR A 94 11.77 2.97 14.34
C TYR A 94 11.01 2.36 15.52
N ALA A 95 10.15 1.36 15.30
CA ALA A 95 9.51 0.67 16.41
C ALA A 95 10.54 -0.12 17.24
N GLN A 96 10.32 -0.19 18.54
CA GLN A 96 11.11 -0.99 19.46
C GLN A 96 11.04 -2.46 19.03
N GLU A 97 12.18 -3.09 18.87
CA GLU A 97 12.27 -4.51 18.51
C GLU A 97 11.53 -5.39 19.52
N GLY A 98 10.86 -6.43 19.03
CA GLY A 98 10.05 -7.33 19.84
C GLY A 98 8.73 -6.73 20.34
N SER A 99 8.38 -5.50 19.93
CA SER A 99 7.15 -4.83 20.35
C SER A 99 5.97 -5.11 19.39
N ARG A 100 4.87 -4.44 19.64
CA ARG A 100 3.64 -4.51 18.86
C ARG A 100 3.43 -3.25 18.05
N VAL A 101 2.93 -3.42 16.83
CA VAL A 101 2.42 -2.34 15.99
C VAL A 101 0.90 -2.52 15.87
N TYR A 102 0.16 -1.56 16.38
CA TYR A 102 -1.31 -1.59 16.35
C TYR A 102 -1.80 -0.89 15.09
N VAL A 103 -2.69 -1.55 14.36
CA VAL A 103 -3.25 -1.07 13.10
C VAL A 103 -4.77 -1.17 13.18
N ASP A 104 -5.42 -0.02 13.25
CA ASP A 104 -6.87 0.06 13.43
C ASP A 104 -7.50 0.79 12.23
N VAL A 105 -8.67 0.35 11.79
CA VAL A 105 -9.53 1.09 10.86
C VAL A 105 -10.90 1.24 11.51
N ALA A 106 -11.39 2.46 11.57
CA ALA A 106 -12.68 2.76 12.19
C ALA A 106 -13.47 3.79 11.38
N SER A 107 -14.79 3.73 11.52
CA SER A 107 -15.72 4.76 11.04
C SER A 107 -16.27 5.53 12.24
N VAL A 108 -16.02 6.84 12.27
CA VAL A 108 -16.50 7.73 13.36
C VAL A 108 -17.03 9.01 12.73
N ASP A 109 -18.27 9.35 13.01
CA ASP A 109 -18.92 10.61 12.57
C ASP A 109 -18.78 10.86 11.04
N GLY A 110 -18.98 9.82 10.24
CA GLY A 110 -18.87 9.91 8.77
C GLY A 110 -17.43 10.07 8.25
N LYS A 111 -16.44 9.78 9.09
CA LYS A 111 -15.02 9.76 8.72
C LYS A 111 -14.48 8.34 8.83
N ALA A 112 -13.77 7.91 7.81
CA ALA A 112 -12.95 6.72 7.80
C ALA A 112 -11.57 7.07 8.38
N ILE A 113 -11.14 6.38 9.43
CA ILE A 113 -9.91 6.66 10.15
C ILE A 113 -9.04 5.42 10.17
N PHE A 114 -7.92 5.48 9.46
CA PHE A 114 -6.81 4.55 9.68
C PHE A 114 -5.94 5.07 10.82
N THR A 115 -5.55 4.20 11.74
CA THR A 115 -4.64 4.53 12.85
C THR A 115 -3.53 3.49 12.93
N MET A 116 -2.29 3.96 13.00
CA MET A 116 -1.12 3.13 13.32
C MET A 116 -0.45 3.64 14.59
N LYS A 117 -0.13 2.73 15.53
CA LYS A 117 0.54 3.05 16.80
C LYS A 117 1.69 2.09 17.02
N ASN A 118 2.83 2.62 17.44
CA ASN A 118 3.98 1.81 17.90
C ASN A 118 4.77 2.55 18.98
N ILE A 119 5.48 1.80 19.81
CA ILE A 119 6.49 2.34 20.71
C ILE A 119 7.76 2.54 19.90
N SER A 120 8.35 3.73 19.99
CA SER A 120 9.63 4.05 19.34
C SER A 120 10.78 3.43 20.13
N GLU A 121 11.79 2.89 19.43
CA GLU A 121 13.00 2.35 20.05
C GLU A 121 13.75 3.40 20.88
N LYS A 122 13.58 4.67 20.55
CA LYS A 122 14.23 5.80 21.22
C LYS A 122 13.21 6.90 21.49
N PRO A 123 13.40 7.67 22.58
CA PRO A 123 12.51 8.79 22.89
C PRO A 123 12.38 9.76 21.71
N LEU A 124 11.17 10.20 21.47
CA LEU A 124 10.83 11.14 20.40
C LEU A 124 10.89 12.57 20.98
N ASN A 125 12.06 13.18 20.96
CA ASN A 125 12.28 14.57 21.42
C ASN A 125 12.08 15.58 20.27
N ILE A 126 11.02 15.40 19.49
CA ILE A 126 10.71 16.20 18.31
C ILE A 126 9.20 16.45 18.25
N SER A 127 8.79 17.62 17.80
CA SER A 127 7.36 17.90 17.64
C SER A 127 6.74 17.15 16.46
N PRO A 128 5.43 16.83 16.51
CA PRO A 128 4.73 16.20 15.40
C PRO A 128 4.83 16.98 14.08
N ASP A 129 4.82 18.32 14.16
CA ASP A 129 4.92 19.17 12.96
C ASP A 129 6.31 19.08 12.33
N GLU A 130 7.36 19.14 13.13
CA GLU A 130 8.73 18.97 12.66
C GLU A 130 8.96 17.61 12.02
N LEU A 131 8.35 16.51 12.54
CA LEU A 131 8.47 15.17 11.92
C LEU A 131 7.88 15.08 10.52
N THR A 132 6.95 15.94 10.18
CA THR A 132 6.31 15.99 8.86
C THR A 132 6.95 17.00 7.91
N GLU A 133 7.92 17.79 8.37
CA GLU A 133 8.71 18.65 7.50
C GLU A 133 9.66 17.81 6.63
N ARG A 134 10.03 18.37 5.48
CA ARG A 134 10.92 17.69 4.53
C ARG A 134 12.34 17.64 5.09
N PHE A 135 12.99 16.49 4.93
CA PHE A 135 14.38 16.25 5.35
C PHE A 135 14.62 16.36 6.85
N VAL A 136 13.57 16.49 7.65
CA VAL A 136 13.73 16.47 9.09
C VAL A 136 13.89 15.03 9.57
N ARG A 137 14.92 14.82 10.34
CA ARG A 137 15.22 13.58 11.04
C ARG A 137 15.40 13.93 12.49
N GLY A 138 14.67 13.25 13.36
CA GLY A 138 14.99 13.31 14.80
C GLY A 138 16.45 13.01 15.02
N ASP A 139 17.06 13.54 16.08
CA ASP A 139 18.51 13.41 16.36
C ASP A 139 19.00 11.96 16.29
N VAL A 140 18.13 11.04 16.61
CA VAL A 140 18.38 9.60 16.60
C VAL A 140 18.35 8.99 15.19
N ALA A 141 17.54 9.54 14.31
CA ALA A 141 17.41 9.04 12.93
C ALA A 141 18.57 9.41 12.01
N ARG A 142 19.52 10.23 12.47
CA ARG A 142 20.74 10.58 11.72
C ARG A 142 21.64 9.38 11.45
N THR A 143 21.58 8.36 12.28
CA THR A 143 22.38 7.12 12.14
C THR A 143 21.65 6.00 11.41
N THR A 144 20.30 6.08 11.26
CA THR A 144 19.50 5.07 10.56
C THR A 144 19.33 5.40 9.07
N GLU A 145 19.24 4.37 8.24
CA GLU A 145 19.02 4.53 6.80
C GLU A 145 17.62 5.05 6.49
N GLY A 146 17.51 6.21 5.84
CA GLY A 146 16.24 6.77 5.40
C GLY A 146 16.39 8.15 4.77
N SER A 147 15.43 8.56 3.91
CA SER A 147 15.42 9.88 3.25
C SER A 147 15.01 11.03 4.19
N GLY A 148 14.27 10.73 5.25
CA GLY A 148 13.55 11.74 6.04
C GLY A 148 12.36 12.36 5.28
N LEU A 149 11.96 11.77 4.16
CA LEU A 149 10.85 12.26 3.33
C LEU A 149 9.55 11.47 3.51
N GLY A 150 9.60 10.24 4.06
CA GLY A 150 8.44 9.34 4.07
C GLY A 150 7.19 9.93 4.72
N LEU A 151 7.31 10.53 5.90
CA LEU A 151 6.17 11.15 6.59
C LEU A 151 5.67 12.41 5.88
N SER A 152 6.58 13.22 5.32
CA SER A 152 6.18 14.40 4.54
C SER A 152 5.49 14.04 3.22
N ILE A 153 5.90 12.93 2.58
CA ILE A 153 5.23 12.38 1.41
C ILE A 153 3.83 11.87 1.80
N ALA A 154 3.73 11.08 2.87
CA ALA A 154 2.46 10.58 3.36
C ALA A 154 1.48 11.72 3.67
N ARG A 155 1.92 12.76 4.37
CA ARG A 155 1.11 13.96 4.64
C ARG A 155 0.67 14.64 3.34
N SER A 156 1.60 14.91 2.42
CA SER A 156 1.31 15.62 1.18
C SER A 156 0.35 14.85 0.28
N LEU A 157 0.53 13.53 0.13
CA LEU A 157 -0.35 12.67 -0.66
C LEU A 157 -1.75 12.55 -0.05
N THR A 158 -1.85 12.49 1.28
CA THR A 158 -3.14 12.49 1.98
C THR A 158 -3.89 13.80 1.76
N GLN A 159 -3.23 14.94 1.97
CA GLN A 159 -3.82 16.27 1.80
C GLN A 159 -4.23 16.55 0.35
N LEU A 160 -3.42 16.12 -0.61
CA LEU A 160 -3.73 16.27 -2.04
C LEU A 160 -5.04 15.55 -2.42
N GLN A 161 -5.34 14.45 -1.75
CA GLN A 161 -6.57 13.66 -1.89
C GLN A 161 -7.71 14.17 -0.99
N LYS A 162 -7.55 15.34 -0.35
CA LYS A 162 -8.51 15.95 0.58
C LYS A 162 -8.73 15.15 1.87
N GLY A 163 -7.77 14.31 2.25
CA GLY A 163 -7.70 13.65 3.55
C GLY A 163 -6.94 14.52 4.57
N GLU A 164 -7.02 14.12 5.82
CA GLU A 164 -6.30 14.72 6.95
C GLU A 164 -5.23 13.73 7.45
N PHE A 165 -4.04 14.23 7.72
CA PHE A 165 -2.92 13.45 8.24
C PHE A 165 -2.49 14.01 9.59
N VAL A 166 -2.59 13.20 10.64
CA VAL A 166 -2.34 13.61 12.03
C VAL A 166 -1.27 12.72 12.64
N ILE A 167 -0.27 13.32 13.26
CA ILE A 167 0.71 12.64 14.12
C ILE A 167 0.52 13.09 15.55
N THR A 168 0.56 12.14 16.47
CA THR A 168 0.57 12.38 17.89
C THR A 168 1.77 11.65 18.50
N ILE A 169 2.48 12.32 19.39
CA ILE A 169 3.60 11.78 20.16
C ILE A 169 3.27 11.94 21.63
N ASP A 170 3.41 10.84 22.38
CA ASP A 170 3.28 10.84 23.83
C ASP A 170 4.43 10.00 24.40
N GLY A 171 5.47 10.69 24.85
CA GLY A 171 6.72 10.06 25.25
C GLY A 171 7.39 9.31 24.08
N ASP A 172 7.42 8.00 24.19
CA ASP A 172 7.92 7.08 23.15
C ASP A 172 6.83 6.47 22.28
N LEU A 173 5.55 6.75 22.56
CA LEU A 173 4.43 6.34 21.73
C LEU A 173 4.29 7.25 20.50
N PHE A 174 4.47 6.64 19.33
CA PHE A 174 4.17 7.26 18.04
C PHE A 174 2.78 6.80 17.56
N LYS A 175 1.95 7.75 17.17
CA LYS A 175 0.63 7.49 16.58
C LYS A 175 0.48 8.31 15.31
N ALA A 176 0.17 7.65 14.18
CA ALA A 176 -0.21 8.30 12.94
C ALA A 176 -1.67 7.96 12.58
N GLN A 177 -2.41 8.95 12.11
CA GLN A 177 -3.77 8.79 11.62
C GLN A 177 -3.92 9.37 10.22
N VAL A 178 -4.61 8.63 9.36
CA VAL A 178 -5.02 9.04 8.02
C VAL A 178 -6.54 9.03 8.00
N ILE A 179 -7.14 10.19 7.71
CA ILE A 179 -8.56 10.41 7.87
C ILE A 179 -9.13 10.88 6.53
N PHE A 180 -10.19 10.20 6.07
CA PHE A 180 -10.93 10.59 4.88
C PHE A 180 -12.42 10.73 5.18
N PRO A 181 -13.16 11.59 4.45
CA PRO A 181 -14.60 11.53 4.44
C PRO A 181 -15.05 10.13 3.97
N GLN A 182 -15.91 9.50 4.75
CA GLN A 182 -16.51 8.23 4.36
C GLN A 182 -17.63 8.48 3.34
N VAL A 183 -17.67 7.71 2.26
CA VAL A 183 -18.70 7.83 1.24
C VAL A 183 -19.93 7.02 1.64
N ARG A 184 -19.72 5.78 2.03
CA ARG A 184 -20.75 4.86 2.51
C ARG A 184 -20.14 3.77 3.37
N GLN A 185 -20.93 3.19 4.24
CA GLN A 185 -20.60 1.98 4.96
C GLN A 185 -21.52 0.89 4.45
N GLU A 186 -20.96 -0.16 3.89
CA GLU A 186 -21.71 -1.33 3.42
C GLU A 186 -21.22 -2.57 4.13
N THR A 187 -22.14 -3.46 4.41
CA THR A 187 -21.77 -4.80 4.86
C THR A 187 -21.24 -5.59 3.65
N ARG A 188 -20.26 -6.48 3.87
CA ARG A 188 -19.76 -7.38 2.82
C ARG A 188 -20.87 -8.18 2.13
N ALA A 189 -22.00 -8.39 2.81
CA ALA A 189 -23.16 -9.08 2.25
C ALA A 189 -23.89 -8.24 1.20
N GLU A 190 -24.04 -6.93 1.44
CA GLU A 190 -24.70 -6.00 0.51
C GLU A 190 -23.92 -5.85 -0.79
N MET A 191 -22.57 -5.70 -0.73
CA MET A 191 -21.78 -5.63 -1.95
C MET A 191 -21.69 -6.94 -2.73
N ARG A 192 -21.72 -8.10 -2.05
CA ARG A 192 -21.82 -9.39 -2.77
C ARG A 192 -23.13 -9.48 -3.54
N LEU A 193 -24.22 -8.98 -2.98
CA LEU A 193 -25.53 -8.93 -3.64
C LEU A 193 -25.54 -7.93 -4.81
N GLU A 194 -24.92 -6.75 -4.65
CA GLU A 194 -24.79 -5.76 -5.73
C GLU A 194 -23.93 -6.30 -6.88
N ARG A 195 -22.74 -6.84 -6.60
CA ARG A 195 -21.87 -7.44 -7.64
C ARG A 195 -22.56 -8.61 -8.36
N ALA A 196 -23.24 -9.48 -7.63
CA ALA A 196 -23.99 -10.57 -8.24
C ALA A 196 -25.19 -10.09 -9.07
N ALA A 197 -25.77 -8.94 -8.72
CA ALA A 197 -26.83 -8.32 -9.51
C ALA A 197 -26.28 -7.65 -10.79
N GLU A 198 -25.13 -6.98 -10.68
CA GLU A 198 -24.44 -6.37 -11.84
C GLU A 198 -23.93 -7.42 -12.83
N GLU A 199 -23.35 -8.52 -12.34
CA GLU A 199 -22.92 -9.65 -13.17
C GLU A 199 -24.10 -10.27 -13.94
N LYS A 200 -25.22 -10.49 -13.27
CA LYS A 200 -26.44 -11.00 -13.94
C LYS A 200 -26.99 -10.04 -14.99
N GLN A 201 -26.98 -8.73 -14.72
CA GLN A 201 -27.42 -7.74 -15.71
C GLN A 201 -26.46 -7.66 -16.90
N ALA A 202 -25.15 -7.80 -16.68
CA ALA A 202 -24.16 -7.86 -17.76
C ALA A 202 -24.32 -9.12 -18.62
N GLU A 203 -24.62 -10.27 -18.01
CA GLU A 203 -24.91 -11.52 -18.73
C GLU A 203 -26.20 -11.43 -19.53
N GLU A 204 -27.28 -10.86 -18.98
CA GLU A 204 -28.54 -10.65 -19.69
C GLU A 204 -28.37 -9.72 -20.90
N GLN A 205 -27.62 -8.61 -20.74
CA GLN A 205 -27.34 -7.67 -21.85
C GLN A 205 -26.43 -8.25 -22.92
N SER A 206 -25.52 -9.16 -22.57
CA SER A 206 -24.67 -9.85 -23.53
C SER A 206 -25.42 -10.96 -24.27
N GLY A 207 -26.40 -11.60 -23.62
CA GLY A 207 -27.28 -12.62 -24.23
C GLY A 207 -28.24 -12.05 -25.28
N GLU A 208 -28.74 -10.83 -25.10
CA GLU A 208 -29.61 -10.17 -26.10
C GLU A 208 -28.87 -9.69 -27.37
N LYS A 209 -27.56 -9.41 -27.29
CA LYS A 209 -26.76 -8.99 -28.44
C LYS A 209 -26.32 -10.09 -29.38
N MET A 210 -26.51 -11.36 -29.02
CA MET A 210 -26.14 -12.49 -29.90
C MET A 210 -27.24 -12.93 -30.87
N SER A 211 -28.39 -12.26 -30.94
CA SER A 211 -29.47 -12.56 -31.90
C SER A 211 -29.54 -11.58 -33.09
N GLY A 212 -28.58 -10.72 -33.31
CA GLY A 212 -28.52 -9.78 -34.41
C GLY A 212 -27.19 -9.83 -35.14
N GLU A 213 -27.26 -10.14 -36.46
CA GLU A 213 -26.27 -10.14 -37.55
C GLU A 213 -24.87 -9.59 -37.26
N MET A 214 -23.85 -10.39 -37.60
CA MET A 214 -22.42 -10.01 -37.65
C MET A 214 -22.16 -8.96 -38.74
N PRO A 215 -21.47 -7.88 -38.46
CA PRO A 215 -20.64 -7.15 -39.40
C PRO A 215 -19.17 -7.50 -39.20
N VAL A 216 -18.51 -7.79 -40.31
CA VAL A 216 -17.08 -8.01 -40.43
C VAL A 216 -16.35 -6.67 -40.32
N GLY A 217 -15.27 -6.64 -39.52
CA GLY A 217 -14.14 -5.72 -39.65
C GLY A 217 -14.21 -4.44 -38.78
N GLU A 218 -13.35 -4.36 -37.81
CA GLU A 218 -12.31 -3.34 -37.65
C GLU A 218 -11.76 -3.31 -36.24
N ASN A 219 -10.46 -3.07 -36.14
CA ASN A 219 -9.61 -2.95 -34.94
C ASN A 219 -10.25 -2.27 -33.72
N LEU A 220 -10.22 -2.96 -32.60
CA LEU A 220 -10.38 -2.35 -31.26
C LEU A 220 -9.26 -2.83 -30.34
N LEU A 221 -8.15 -2.09 -30.37
CA LEU A 221 -7.19 -1.98 -29.28
C LEU A 221 -7.60 -0.77 -28.45
N GLU A 222 -8.48 -0.94 -27.46
CA GLU A 222 -8.65 0.06 -26.39
C GLU A 222 -9.37 -0.54 -25.19
N SER A 223 -8.77 -0.33 -24.02
CA SER A 223 -9.29 -0.44 -22.65
C SER A 223 -9.73 -1.81 -22.15
N VAL A 224 -8.75 -2.55 -21.62
CA VAL A 224 -9.02 -3.62 -20.64
C VAL A 224 -9.03 -3.00 -19.25
N PRO A 225 -10.07 -3.17 -18.43
CA PRO A 225 -10.04 -2.73 -17.05
C PRO A 225 -8.97 -3.49 -16.27
N TYR A 226 -8.22 -2.77 -15.47
CA TYR A 226 -7.09 -3.24 -14.69
C TYR A 226 -7.57 -4.21 -13.61
N ASN A 227 -7.42 -5.51 -13.84
CA ASN A 227 -7.78 -6.56 -12.88
C ASN A 227 -6.50 -7.03 -12.17
N TRP A 228 -6.35 -6.69 -10.90
CA TRP A 228 -5.21 -7.04 -10.05
C TRP A 228 -5.07 -8.55 -9.84
N ASP A 229 -6.16 -9.31 -9.80
CA ASP A 229 -6.14 -10.76 -9.57
C ASP A 229 -5.40 -11.52 -10.67
N VAL A 230 -5.43 -11.01 -11.91
CA VAL A 230 -4.71 -11.61 -13.04
C VAL A 230 -3.19 -11.40 -12.96
N MET A 231 -2.72 -10.34 -12.30
CA MET A 231 -1.29 -10.10 -12.15
C MET A 231 -0.64 -10.99 -11.08
N VAL A 232 -1.36 -11.24 -9.98
CA VAL A 232 -0.86 -12.11 -8.90
C VAL A 232 -0.83 -13.58 -9.33
N GLU A 233 -1.76 -14.00 -10.19
CA GLU A 233 -1.81 -15.38 -10.70
C GLU A 233 -0.74 -15.62 -11.77
N ASN A 234 -0.36 -14.62 -12.56
CA ASN A 234 0.74 -14.71 -13.51
C ASN A 234 2.11 -14.78 -12.83
N ASP A 235 2.35 -14.05 -11.74
CA ASP A 235 3.62 -14.13 -10.99
C ASP A 235 3.78 -15.49 -10.28
N LYS A 236 2.70 -16.04 -9.73
CA LYS A 236 2.74 -17.40 -9.14
C LYS A 236 3.00 -18.49 -10.19
N ASN A 237 2.52 -18.31 -11.41
CA ASN A 237 2.80 -19.25 -12.51
C ASN A 237 4.22 -19.10 -13.10
N LEU A 238 4.85 -17.93 -13.00
CA LEU A 238 6.26 -17.76 -13.38
C LEU A 238 7.20 -18.42 -12.38
N THR A 239 6.99 -18.22 -11.06
CA THR A 239 7.80 -18.86 -10.01
C THR A 239 7.67 -20.38 -10.03
N ALA A 240 6.46 -20.93 -10.25
CA ALA A 240 6.27 -22.37 -10.39
C ALA A 240 6.96 -22.97 -11.62
N LYS A 241 7.05 -22.24 -12.74
CA LYS A 241 7.79 -22.66 -13.93
C LYS A 241 9.30 -22.61 -13.75
N GLU A 242 9.83 -21.65 -13.01
CA GLU A 242 11.25 -21.56 -12.69
C GLU A 242 11.69 -22.67 -11.72
N GLU A 243 10.87 -23.01 -10.72
CA GLU A 243 11.17 -24.14 -9.82
C GLU A 243 11.17 -25.49 -10.55
N ILE A 244 10.28 -25.72 -11.52
CA ILE A 244 10.26 -26.93 -12.33
C ILE A 244 11.50 -27.02 -13.24
N LEU A 245 11.99 -25.90 -13.77
CA LEU A 245 13.21 -25.86 -14.58
C LEU A 245 14.46 -26.14 -13.74
N ILE A 246 14.52 -25.65 -12.51
CA ILE A 246 15.65 -25.90 -11.57
C ILE A 246 15.66 -27.35 -11.12
N GLN A 247 14.50 -27.99 -10.91
CA GLN A 247 14.44 -29.41 -10.53
C GLN A 247 14.79 -30.35 -11.68
N ASN A 248 14.44 -30.01 -12.92
CA ASN A 248 14.80 -30.81 -14.10
C ASN A 248 16.28 -30.65 -14.49
N GLY A 249 16.89 -29.49 -14.27
CA GLY A 249 18.33 -29.27 -14.51
C GLY A 249 19.26 -30.00 -13.52
N LYS A 250 18.78 -30.47 -12.38
CA LYS A 250 19.56 -31.24 -11.39
C LYS A 250 19.55 -32.76 -11.61
N ARG A 251 18.84 -33.27 -12.61
CA ARG A 251 18.76 -34.72 -12.88
C ARG A 251 19.70 -35.25 -13.96
N GLU A 252 20.45 -34.38 -14.64
CA GLU A 252 21.33 -34.80 -15.74
C GLU A 252 22.84 -34.72 -15.47
N HIS A 253 23.29 -34.85 -14.21
CA HIS A 253 24.72 -35.04 -13.96
C HIS A 253 24.92 -36.08 -12.86
N LYS A 254 24.89 -37.38 -13.23
CA LYS A 254 25.62 -38.47 -12.59
C LYS A 254 26.69 -38.93 -13.55
N PRO A 255 27.99 -38.81 -13.21
CA PRO A 255 29.02 -39.51 -13.97
C PRO A 255 29.02 -41.02 -13.54
N GLU A 256 28.99 -41.89 -14.54
CA GLU A 256 29.40 -43.28 -14.43
C GLU A 256 30.92 -43.34 -14.22
N THR A 257 31.34 -43.94 -13.17
CA THR A 257 32.41 -44.94 -12.95
C THR A 257 32.67 -45.11 -11.48
#